data_f684f7f2586a263f2d3851380643d568
#
_entry.id   f684f7f2586a263f2d3851380643d568
#
_cell.length_a   1.000
_cell.length_b   1.000
_cell.length_c   1.000
_cell.angle_alpha   90.00
_cell.angle_beta   90.00
_cell.angle_gamma   90.00
#
_symmetry.space_group_name_H-M   'P 1'
#
loop_
_entity.id
_entity.type
_entity.pdbx_description
1 polymer ?
#
loop_
_entity_poly.entity_id
_entity_poly.type
_entity_poly.pdbx_seq_one_letter_code
_entity_poly.pdbx_strand_id
1 'polypeptide(L)'
;YDFSNIHHVTTAGEPLPPEVSKRFKEISGLRIKEGFGQTETVLTIATFDWIDAKLGSIGKPSPLFDVKLLNENDEEVDIGQEGEICIDVSHGISPGLFKEYYKNPEKQAAQWHDGYYHCGDTAWKDEDGYIHFIGRNDDIIKSSGYRIGPYEVESAVLSHESVSNCAITAYPDEIRGQIVKATIILQPGYEGSEELKKEIQNHVKRVTAP
;
A
#
# COMPACT_ATOMS: atom_id res chain seq x y z
N TYR A 1 23.62 16.97 6.60
CA TYR A 1 22.71 17.86 5.88
C TYR A 1 22.00 18.75 6.87
N ASP A 2 21.69 19.99 6.49
CA ASP A 2 20.91 20.94 7.29
C ASP A 2 19.45 20.92 6.81
N PHE A 3 18.53 20.55 7.69
CA PHE A 3 17.09 20.47 7.42
C PHE A 3 16.31 21.65 8.06
N SER A 4 17.00 22.65 8.65
CA SER A 4 16.36 23.73 9.42
C SER A 4 15.34 24.57 8.65
N ASN A 5 15.47 24.64 7.33
CA ASN A 5 14.58 25.37 6.44
C ASN A 5 13.47 24.51 5.81
N ILE A 6 13.41 23.20 6.14
CA ILE A 6 12.37 22.30 5.66
C ILE A 6 11.30 22.20 6.73
N HIS A 7 10.06 22.55 6.38
CA HIS A 7 8.92 22.54 7.29
C HIS A 7 7.88 21.49 6.93
N HIS A 8 7.92 20.97 5.70
CA HIS A 8 6.95 20.03 5.18
C HIS A 8 7.63 19.05 4.21
N VAL A 9 7.40 17.75 4.42
CA VAL A 9 7.94 16.69 3.57
C VAL A 9 6.79 15.75 3.21
N THR A 10 6.61 15.53 1.92
CA THR A 10 5.56 14.63 1.39
C THR A 10 6.16 13.58 0.49
N THR A 11 5.50 12.43 0.42
CA THR A 11 5.75 11.38 -0.56
C THR A 11 4.44 10.84 -1.11
N ALA A 12 4.48 10.38 -2.35
CA ALA A 12 3.36 9.72 -3.02
C ALA A 12 3.89 8.85 -4.17
N GLY A 13 3.02 8.00 -4.72
CA GLY A 13 3.31 7.14 -5.88
C GLY A 13 3.68 5.72 -5.51
N GLU A 14 4.37 5.53 -4.39
CA GLU A 14 4.65 4.23 -3.78
C GLU A 14 4.43 4.30 -2.27
N PRO A 15 4.01 3.21 -1.61
CA PRO A 15 3.86 3.17 -0.17
C PRO A 15 5.19 3.44 0.54
N LEU A 16 5.15 4.24 1.60
CA LEU A 16 6.34 4.58 2.39
C LEU A 16 6.67 3.47 3.39
N PRO A 17 7.80 2.77 3.27
CA PRO A 17 8.19 1.78 4.26
C PRO A 17 8.32 2.42 5.66
N PRO A 18 7.73 1.81 6.70
CA PRO A 18 7.76 2.36 8.06
C PRO A 18 9.16 2.66 8.57
N GLU A 19 10.14 1.83 8.19
CA GLU A 19 11.53 2.02 8.60
C GLU A 19 12.18 3.27 7.99
N VAL A 20 11.86 3.58 6.72
CA VAL A 20 12.31 4.81 6.05
C VAL A 20 11.73 6.03 6.76
N SER A 21 10.44 5.99 7.11
CA SER A 21 9.77 7.07 7.86
C SER A 21 10.40 7.32 9.23
N LYS A 22 10.70 6.25 9.99
CA LYS A 22 11.36 6.33 11.29
C LYS A 22 12.75 6.96 11.18
N ARG A 23 13.59 6.41 10.27
CA ARG A 23 14.95 6.87 10.07
C ARG A 23 15.02 8.32 9.60
N PHE A 24 14.11 8.72 8.70
CA PHE A 24 14.02 10.12 8.26
C PHE A 24 13.70 11.04 9.44
N LYS A 25 12.74 10.65 10.29
CA LYS A 25 12.39 11.41 11.51
C LYS A 25 13.56 11.54 12.48
N GLU A 26 14.33 10.47 12.69
CA GLU A 26 15.51 10.49 13.56
C GLU A 26 16.58 11.47 13.07
N ILE A 27 16.80 11.56 11.75
CA ILE A 27 17.83 12.40 11.15
C ILE A 27 17.38 13.86 11.04
N SER A 28 16.12 14.11 10.67
CA SER A 28 15.62 15.44 10.32
C SER A 28 14.73 16.08 11.39
N GLY A 29 14.19 15.29 12.33
CA GLY A 29 13.13 15.72 13.25
C GLY A 29 11.75 15.82 12.60
N LEU A 30 11.64 15.68 11.28
CA LEU A 30 10.41 15.84 10.51
C LEU A 30 9.72 14.50 10.26
N ARG A 31 8.40 14.53 10.14
CA ARG A 31 7.62 13.38 9.68
C ARG A 31 7.31 13.52 8.20
N ILE A 32 7.49 12.45 7.44
CA ILE A 32 7.02 12.38 6.05
C ILE A 32 5.50 12.19 6.07
N LYS A 33 4.78 13.00 5.31
CA LYS A 33 3.35 12.87 5.07
C LYS A 33 3.14 12.10 3.78
N GLU A 34 2.35 11.06 3.86
CA GLU A 34 2.07 10.18 2.74
C GLU A 34 0.77 10.55 2.07
N GLY A 35 0.70 10.38 0.75
CA GLY A 35 -0.50 10.59 -0.03
C GLY A 35 -0.68 9.51 -1.09
N PHE A 36 -1.91 9.00 -1.18
CA PHE A 36 -2.34 8.04 -2.18
C PHE A 36 -3.25 8.71 -3.20
N GLY A 37 -3.03 8.41 -4.44
CA GLY A 37 -3.83 8.79 -5.59
C GLY A 37 -3.31 8.11 -6.84
N GLN A 38 -4.04 8.27 -7.92
CA GLN A 38 -3.72 7.67 -9.22
C GLN A 38 -3.69 8.77 -10.28
N THR A 39 -3.27 8.43 -11.51
CA THR A 39 -3.40 9.34 -12.68
C THR A 39 -4.87 9.71 -12.93
N GLU A 40 -5.76 8.81 -12.60
CA GLU A 40 -7.21 8.93 -12.70
C GLU A 40 -7.82 9.85 -11.64
N THR A 41 -7.10 10.07 -10.53
CA THR A 41 -7.56 10.89 -9.40
C THR A 41 -6.50 11.93 -9.03
N VAL A 42 -6.87 12.91 -8.22
CA VAL A 42 -5.91 13.66 -7.40
C VAL A 42 -5.67 12.89 -6.09
N LEU A 43 -5.10 13.50 -5.06
CA LEU A 43 -4.93 12.84 -3.76
C LEU A 43 -6.30 12.39 -3.19
N THR A 44 -6.49 11.09 -3.19
CA THR A 44 -7.74 10.44 -2.72
C THR A 44 -7.69 10.20 -1.22
N ILE A 45 -6.52 9.81 -0.71
CA ILE A 45 -6.25 9.55 0.70
C ILE A 45 -4.90 10.19 1.02
N ALA A 46 -4.77 10.91 2.13
CA ALA A 46 -3.49 11.52 2.50
C ALA A 46 -3.38 11.86 3.99
N THR A 47 -2.15 12.07 4.43
CA THR A 47 -1.86 12.74 5.70
C THR A 47 -1.89 14.25 5.50
N PHE A 48 -3.07 14.85 5.56
CA PHE A 48 -3.26 16.30 5.42
C PHE A 48 -2.69 17.05 6.64
N ASP A 49 -2.54 18.38 6.55
CA ASP A 49 -1.95 19.20 7.62
C ASP A 49 -2.72 19.18 8.95
N TRP A 50 -4.01 18.90 8.89
CA TRP A 50 -4.90 18.77 10.05
C TRP A 50 -5.01 17.32 10.58
N ILE A 51 -4.20 16.39 10.05
CA ILE A 51 -4.19 14.97 10.42
C ILE A 51 -2.79 14.60 10.88
N ASP A 52 -2.70 13.93 12.03
CA ASP A 52 -1.43 13.38 12.50
C ASP A 52 -0.96 12.22 11.62
N ALA A 53 0.34 12.18 11.30
CA ALA A 53 0.91 11.06 10.57
C ALA A 53 0.92 9.79 11.45
N LYS A 54 0.28 8.72 10.97
CA LYS A 54 0.27 7.40 11.58
C LYS A 54 1.18 6.47 10.78
N LEU A 55 2.14 5.85 11.45
CA LEU A 55 3.12 4.98 10.81
C LEU A 55 2.44 3.77 10.14
N GLY A 56 2.81 3.49 8.88
CA GLY A 56 2.24 2.39 8.09
C GLY A 56 0.86 2.70 7.50
N SER A 57 0.37 3.93 7.65
CA SER A 57 -0.88 4.40 7.05
C SER A 57 -0.63 5.41 5.95
N ILE A 58 -1.39 5.33 4.87
CA ILE A 58 -1.43 6.33 3.79
C ILE A 58 -2.28 7.57 4.14
N GLY A 59 -2.78 7.67 5.39
CA GLY A 59 -3.59 8.80 5.87
C GLY A 59 -5.07 8.50 5.95
N LYS A 60 -5.88 9.54 5.76
CA LYS A 60 -7.36 9.46 5.77
C LYS A 60 -7.95 9.95 4.45
N PRO A 61 -9.18 9.55 4.12
CA PRO A 61 -9.87 10.03 2.92
C PRO A 61 -9.88 11.56 2.80
N SER A 62 -9.63 12.02 1.57
CA SER A 62 -9.79 13.43 1.21
C SER A 62 -11.26 13.83 1.32
N PRO A 63 -11.58 15.01 1.84
CA PRO A 63 -12.96 15.50 1.87
C PRO A 63 -13.56 15.78 0.47
N LEU A 64 -12.77 15.68 -0.60
CA LEU A 64 -13.24 15.79 -1.98
C LEU A 64 -13.93 14.53 -2.49
N PHE A 65 -13.69 13.38 -1.85
CA PHE A 65 -14.15 12.09 -2.33
C PHE A 65 -14.89 11.32 -1.24
N ASP A 66 -15.98 10.67 -1.60
CA ASP A 66 -16.62 9.67 -0.75
C ASP A 66 -15.91 8.32 -1.00
N VAL A 67 -14.87 8.06 -0.20
CA VAL A 67 -14.05 6.84 -0.31
C VAL A 67 -14.67 5.73 0.51
N LYS A 68 -14.89 4.59 -0.13
CA LYS A 68 -15.37 3.34 0.47
C LYS A 68 -14.31 2.25 0.33
N LEU A 69 -14.34 1.29 1.23
CA LEU A 69 -13.64 0.02 1.07
C LEU A 69 -14.70 -1.06 0.84
N LEU A 70 -14.68 -1.68 -0.35
CA LEU A 70 -15.71 -2.61 -0.77
C LEU A 70 -15.15 -4.04 -0.91
N ASN A 71 -16.01 -5.02 -0.59
CA ASN A 71 -15.73 -6.43 -0.87
C ASN A 71 -16.07 -6.79 -2.34
N GLU A 72 -15.93 -8.06 -2.71
CA GLU A 72 -16.21 -8.59 -4.06
C GLU A 72 -17.71 -8.50 -4.46
N ASN A 73 -18.61 -8.15 -3.54
CA ASN A 73 -20.04 -7.97 -3.79
C ASN A 73 -20.45 -6.48 -3.75
N ASP A 74 -19.50 -5.55 -3.80
CA ASP A 74 -19.69 -4.10 -3.69
C ASP A 74 -20.36 -3.67 -2.35
N GLU A 75 -20.14 -4.43 -1.28
CA GLU A 75 -20.58 -4.10 0.06
C GLU A 75 -19.44 -3.47 0.86
N GLU A 76 -19.71 -2.41 1.64
CA GLU A 76 -18.71 -1.78 2.49
C GLU A 76 -18.24 -2.76 3.58
N VAL A 77 -16.91 -2.92 3.71
CA VAL A 77 -16.31 -3.81 4.70
C VAL A 77 -16.25 -3.17 6.08
N ASP A 78 -16.23 -3.99 7.12
CA ASP A 78 -16.06 -3.55 8.51
C ASP A 78 -14.63 -3.04 8.78
N ILE A 79 -14.47 -2.30 9.88
CA ILE A 79 -13.16 -1.87 10.40
C ILE A 79 -12.25 -3.09 10.60
N GLY A 80 -11.02 -2.98 10.11
CA GLY A 80 -10.01 -4.04 10.17
C GLY A 80 -10.14 -5.09 9.07
N GLN A 81 -11.18 -5.04 8.22
CA GLN A 81 -11.32 -5.92 7.07
C GLN A 81 -10.74 -5.30 5.81
N GLU A 82 -10.23 -6.16 4.93
CA GLU A 82 -9.71 -5.77 3.63
C GLU A 82 -10.83 -5.50 2.64
N GLY A 83 -10.69 -4.42 1.88
CA GLY A 83 -11.58 -4.08 0.79
C GLY A 83 -10.86 -3.31 -0.31
N GLU A 84 -11.45 -3.29 -1.49
CA GLU A 84 -10.98 -2.44 -2.58
C GLU A 84 -11.28 -0.98 -2.28
N ILE A 85 -10.32 -0.10 -2.55
CA ILE A 85 -10.54 1.36 -2.50
C ILE A 85 -11.44 1.75 -3.66
N CYS A 86 -12.63 2.24 -3.34
CA CYS A 86 -13.61 2.71 -4.31
C CYS A 86 -14.02 4.15 -4.00
N ILE A 87 -14.41 4.89 -5.02
CA ILE A 87 -14.97 6.24 -4.88
C ILE A 87 -16.43 6.18 -5.26
N ASP A 88 -17.30 6.53 -4.33
CA ASP A 88 -18.75 6.64 -4.60
C ASP A 88 -19.02 7.80 -5.57
N VAL A 89 -19.60 7.49 -6.71
CA VAL A 89 -19.97 8.45 -7.77
C VAL A 89 -21.47 8.47 -8.05
N SER A 90 -22.27 7.81 -7.20
CA SER A 90 -23.74 7.75 -7.33
C SER A 90 -24.41 9.13 -7.23
N HIS A 91 -23.76 10.06 -6.52
CA HIS A 91 -24.22 11.45 -6.38
C HIS A 91 -23.55 12.43 -7.34
N GLY A 92 -22.76 11.94 -8.27
CA GLY A 92 -22.02 12.71 -9.27
C GLY A 92 -20.51 12.53 -9.19
N ILE A 93 -19.82 12.91 -10.27
CA ILE A 93 -18.36 12.78 -10.36
C ILE A 93 -17.71 13.92 -9.57
N SER A 94 -16.91 13.56 -8.57
CA SER A 94 -16.17 14.52 -7.75
C SER A 94 -15.11 15.28 -8.57
N PRO A 95 -14.85 16.55 -8.26
CA PRO A 95 -13.73 17.29 -8.85
C PRO A 95 -12.41 16.54 -8.60
N GLY A 96 -11.58 16.46 -9.64
CA GLY A 96 -10.30 15.74 -9.57
C GLY A 96 -10.35 14.28 -9.97
N LEU A 97 -11.53 13.72 -10.19
CA LEU A 97 -11.69 12.41 -10.81
C LEU A 97 -11.73 12.57 -12.34
N PHE A 98 -10.99 11.72 -13.07
CA PHE A 98 -10.96 11.74 -14.54
C PHE A 98 -12.33 11.40 -15.15
N LYS A 99 -12.52 11.72 -16.43
CA LYS A 99 -13.81 11.49 -17.09
C LYS A 99 -13.91 10.09 -17.69
N GLU A 100 -12.88 9.67 -18.40
CA GLU A 100 -12.89 8.42 -19.14
C GLU A 100 -11.49 7.98 -19.56
N TYR A 101 -11.31 6.70 -19.87
CA TYR A 101 -10.12 6.17 -20.52
C TYR A 101 -10.20 6.41 -22.02
N TYR A 102 -9.21 7.12 -22.57
CA TYR A 102 -9.16 7.45 -23.99
C TYR A 102 -9.19 6.20 -24.87
N LYS A 103 -10.22 6.08 -25.71
CA LYS A 103 -10.43 4.96 -26.64
C LYS A 103 -10.37 3.55 -26.00
N ASN A 104 -10.70 3.43 -24.73
CA ASN A 104 -10.71 2.16 -24.02
C ASN A 104 -12.00 1.97 -23.21
N PRO A 105 -13.14 1.72 -23.90
CA PRO A 105 -14.43 1.55 -23.23
C PRO A 105 -14.50 0.29 -22.37
N GLU A 106 -13.70 -0.75 -22.66
CA GLU A 106 -13.66 -1.98 -21.88
C GLU A 106 -13.07 -1.70 -20.49
N LYS A 107 -11.93 -0.99 -20.44
CA LYS A 107 -11.33 -0.57 -19.16
C LYS A 107 -12.24 0.39 -18.42
N GLN A 108 -12.92 1.30 -19.14
CA GLN A 108 -13.89 2.20 -18.54
C GLN A 108 -15.00 1.41 -17.84
N ALA A 109 -15.63 0.47 -18.51
CA ALA A 109 -16.70 -0.35 -17.95
C ALA A 109 -16.24 -1.25 -16.79
N ALA A 110 -14.99 -1.73 -16.85
CA ALA A 110 -14.42 -2.57 -15.80
C ALA A 110 -14.13 -1.82 -14.49
N GLN A 111 -13.93 -0.50 -14.56
CA GLN A 111 -13.60 0.31 -13.36
C GLN A 111 -14.72 1.27 -12.95
N TRP A 112 -15.72 1.49 -13.78
CA TRP A 112 -16.87 2.35 -13.49
C TRP A 112 -18.15 1.54 -13.57
N HIS A 113 -18.56 0.96 -12.45
CA HIS A 113 -19.80 0.18 -12.37
C HIS A 113 -20.44 0.31 -10.98
N ASP A 114 -21.69 -0.08 -10.86
CA ASP A 114 -22.48 -0.16 -9.63
C ASP A 114 -22.49 1.12 -8.77
N GLY A 115 -22.24 2.30 -9.39
CA GLY A 115 -22.20 3.59 -8.71
C GLY A 115 -20.84 3.95 -8.13
N TYR A 116 -19.79 3.18 -8.44
CA TYR A 116 -18.44 3.38 -7.94
C TYR A 116 -17.41 3.53 -9.06
N TYR A 117 -16.34 4.25 -8.76
CA TYR A 117 -15.06 4.12 -9.45
C TYR A 117 -14.15 3.20 -8.63
N HIS A 118 -13.78 2.07 -9.21
CA HIS A 118 -12.91 1.06 -8.62
C HIS A 118 -11.45 1.38 -8.89
N CYS A 119 -10.67 1.64 -7.83
CA CYS A 119 -9.27 2.02 -7.97
C CYS A 119 -8.34 0.86 -8.34
N GLY A 120 -8.76 -0.39 -8.10
CA GLY A 120 -7.94 -1.58 -8.30
C GLY A 120 -6.88 -1.76 -7.20
N ASP A 121 -7.01 -1.07 -6.08
CA ASP A 121 -6.10 -1.09 -4.94
C ASP A 121 -6.82 -1.59 -3.69
N THR A 122 -6.23 -2.51 -2.94
CA THR A 122 -6.77 -3.06 -1.69
C THR A 122 -6.16 -2.36 -0.48
N ALA A 123 -7.00 -2.10 0.52
CA ALA A 123 -6.62 -1.49 1.78
C ALA A 123 -7.53 -1.97 2.91
N TRP A 124 -7.19 -1.63 4.15
CA TRP A 124 -8.07 -1.76 5.31
C TRP A 124 -8.10 -0.47 6.12
N LYS A 125 -9.17 -0.27 6.90
CA LYS A 125 -9.39 0.92 7.72
C LYS A 125 -9.30 0.55 9.19
N ASP A 126 -8.54 1.33 9.97
CA ASP A 126 -8.46 1.14 11.43
C ASP A 126 -9.57 1.90 12.18
N GLU A 127 -9.64 1.69 13.51
CA GLU A 127 -10.63 2.30 14.40
C GLU A 127 -10.55 3.83 14.45
N ASP A 128 -9.38 4.41 14.16
CA ASP A 128 -9.16 5.85 14.09
C ASP A 128 -9.50 6.45 12.72
N GLY A 129 -9.89 5.59 11.75
CA GLY A 129 -10.23 5.96 10.37
C GLY A 129 -9.04 6.17 9.44
N TYR A 130 -7.84 5.71 9.83
CA TYR A 130 -6.70 5.68 8.93
C TYR A 130 -6.79 4.49 7.98
N ILE A 131 -6.34 4.71 6.75
CA ILE A 131 -6.30 3.70 5.71
C ILE A 131 -4.88 3.12 5.61
N HIS A 132 -4.81 1.80 5.59
CA HIS A 132 -3.56 1.03 5.46
C HIS A 132 -3.56 0.30 4.13
N PHE A 133 -2.61 0.64 3.28
CA PHE A 133 -2.49 0.06 1.94
C PHE A 133 -1.96 -1.37 2.00
N ILE A 134 -2.54 -2.28 1.21
CA ILE A 134 -2.12 -3.68 1.13
C ILE A 134 -1.39 -3.94 -0.19
N GLY A 135 -1.96 -3.49 -1.30
CA GLY A 135 -1.41 -3.72 -2.62
C GLY A 135 -2.45 -3.53 -3.73
N ARG A 136 -2.01 -3.70 -4.95
CA ARG A 136 -2.91 -3.75 -6.10
C ARG A 136 -3.65 -5.08 -6.14
N ASN A 137 -4.89 -5.07 -6.61
CA ASN A 137 -5.71 -6.29 -6.73
C ASN A 137 -5.08 -7.33 -7.66
N ASP A 138 -4.37 -6.87 -8.71
CA ASP A 138 -3.67 -7.70 -9.68
C ASP A 138 -2.31 -8.22 -9.18
N ASP A 139 -1.71 -7.59 -8.16
CA ASP A 139 -0.43 -7.99 -7.58
C ASP A 139 -0.58 -8.88 -6.32
N ILE A 140 -1.78 -9.00 -5.76
CA ILE A 140 -2.06 -9.84 -4.58
C ILE A 140 -1.67 -11.29 -4.86
N ILE A 141 -0.80 -11.84 -4.04
CA ILE A 141 -0.32 -13.22 -4.13
C ILE A 141 -1.34 -14.15 -3.48
N LYS A 142 -1.92 -15.07 -4.28
CA LYS A 142 -2.93 -16.02 -3.81
C LYS A 142 -2.26 -17.35 -3.47
N SER A 143 -1.96 -17.57 -2.19
CA SER A 143 -1.25 -18.77 -1.70
C SER A 143 -2.12 -19.60 -0.75
N SER A 144 -2.50 -20.81 -1.13
CA SER A 144 -3.32 -21.73 -0.30
C SER A 144 -4.60 -21.08 0.26
N GLY A 145 -5.25 -20.18 -0.51
CA GLY A 145 -6.44 -19.44 -0.10
C GLY A 145 -6.17 -18.15 0.68
N TYR A 146 -4.92 -17.86 1.05
CA TYR A 146 -4.51 -16.57 1.63
C TYR A 146 -4.28 -15.54 0.54
N ARG A 147 -4.67 -14.30 0.82
CA ARG A 147 -4.35 -13.13 0.02
C ARG A 147 -3.19 -12.40 0.69
N ILE A 148 -2.05 -12.34 0.03
CA ILE A 148 -0.81 -11.78 0.60
C ILE A 148 -0.45 -10.55 -0.21
N GLY A 149 -0.44 -9.38 0.43
CA GLY A 149 0.01 -8.13 -0.16
C GLY A 149 1.54 -8.11 -0.30
N PRO A 150 2.09 -7.91 -1.50
CA PRO A 150 3.54 -7.82 -1.68
C PRO A 150 4.19 -6.78 -0.78
N TYR A 151 3.55 -5.63 -0.60
CA TYR A 151 4.06 -4.52 0.20
C TYR A 151 4.29 -4.88 1.69
N GLU A 152 3.37 -5.63 2.30
CA GLU A 152 3.53 -6.08 3.69
C GLU A 152 4.79 -6.93 3.85
N VAL A 153 5.00 -7.87 2.93
CA VAL A 153 6.17 -8.73 2.93
C VAL A 153 7.44 -7.95 2.62
N GLU A 154 7.41 -7.00 1.67
CA GLU A 154 8.53 -6.10 1.37
C GLU A 154 8.94 -5.30 2.60
N SER A 155 7.97 -4.70 3.30
CA SER A 155 8.21 -3.94 4.52
C SER A 155 8.86 -4.80 5.61
N ALA A 156 8.42 -6.04 5.78
CA ALA A 156 9.00 -6.98 6.72
C ALA A 156 10.43 -7.38 6.31
N VAL A 157 10.68 -7.65 5.03
CA VAL A 157 12.03 -7.98 4.52
C VAL A 157 12.98 -6.80 4.67
N LEU A 158 12.55 -5.59 4.33
CA LEU A 158 13.33 -4.34 4.45
C LEU A 158 13.69 -3.98 5.91
N SER A 159 12.94 -4.46 6.88
CA SER A 159 13.23 -4.24 8.30
C SER A 159 14.40 -5.12 8.82
N HIS A 160 14.89 -6.07 8.02
CA HIS A 160 16.05 -6.89 8.37
C HIS A 160 17.37 -6.14 8.08
N GLU A 161 18.30 -6.12 9.05
CA GLU A 161 19.53 -5.32 8.99
C GLU A 161 20.42 -5.64 7.79
N SER A 162 20.39 -6.88 7.29
CA SER A 162 21.20 -7.30 6.15
C SER A 162 20.63 -6.86 4.79
N VAL A 163 19.40 -6.31 4.75
CA VAL A 163 18.69 -6.02 3.51
C VAL A 163 18.80 -4.53 3.15
N SER A 164 19.27 -4.25 1.94
CA SER A 164 19.32 -2.91 1.36
C SER A 164 18.07 -2.59 0.56
N ASN A 165 17.60 -3.55 -0.25
CA ASN A 165 16.40 -3.42 -1.06
C ASN A 165 15.81 -4.81 -1.36
N CYS A 166 14.52 -4.89 -1.68
CA CYS A 166 13.90 -6.13 -2.11
C CYS A 166 12.73 -5.88 -3.07
N ALA A 167 12.34 -6.94 -3.76
CA ALA A 167 11.10 -7.02 -4.53
C ALA A 167 10.40 -8.34 -4.21
N ILE A 168 9.09 -8.27 -3.98
CA ILE A 168 8.24 -9.42 -3.71
C ILE A 168 7.34 -9.69 -4.92
N THR A 169 7.35 -10.93 -5.38
CA THR A 169 6.54 -11.36 -6.53
C THR A 169 5.90 -12.71 -6.26
N ALA A 170 4.81 -12.99 -6.96
CA ALA A 170 4.24 -14.32 -7.01
C ALA A 170 5.17 -15.26 -7.80
N TYR A 171 5.26 -16.50 -7.34
CA TYR A 171 5.89 -17.59 -8.07
C TYR A 171 4.92 -18.77 -8.15
N PRO A 172 4.70 -19.38 -9.32
CA PRO A 172 3.80 -20.52 -9.46
C PRO A 172 4.22 -21.71 -8.58
N ASP A 173 3.26 -22.35 -7.95
CA ASP A 173 3.43 -23.54 -7.13
C ASP A 173 2.30 -24.53 -7.40
N GLU A 174 2.63 -25.80 -7.64
CA GLU A 174 1.65 -26.85 -8.03
C GLU A 174 0.64 -27.15 -6.95
N ILE A 175 0.99 -26.97 -5.67
CA ILE A 175 0.15 -27.32 -4.52
C ILE A 175 -0.61 -26.09 -4.00
N ARG A 176 0.09 -24.94 -3.91
CA ARG A 176 -0.42 -23.73 -3.29
C ARG A 176 -1.01 -22.73 -4.29
N GLY A 177 -0.89 -23.01 -5.61
CA GLY A 177 -1.20 -22.11 -6.69
C GLY A 177 -0.08 -21.09 -6.88
N GLN A 178 0.22 -20.30 -5.86
CA GLN A 178 1.34 -19.36 -5.83
C GLN A 178 2.07 -19.43 -4.49
N ILE A 179 3.34 -19.06 -4.50
CA ILE A 179 4.15 -18.80 -3.31
C ILE A 179 4.83 -17.43 -3.42
N VAL A 180 5.19 -16.89 -2.26
CA VAL A 180 5.92 -15.63 -2.17
C VAL A 180 7.38 -15.86 -2.56
N LYS A 181 7.87 -15.10 -3.55
CA LYS A 181 9.27 -15.05 -3.94
C LYS A 181 9.84 -13.68 -3.61
N ALA A 182 10.89 -13.64 -2.78
CA ALA A 182 11.65 -12.44 -2.47
C ALA A 182 12.94 -12.41 -3.29
N THR A 183 13.19 -11.32 -4.01
CA THR A 183 14.48 -10.99 -4.63
C THR A 183 15.11 -9.89 -3.78
N ILE A 184 16.31 -10.13 -3.23
CA ILE A 184 16.90 -9.29 -2.18
C ILE A 184 18.23 -8.75 -2.63
N ILE A 185 18.48 -7.46 -2.37
CA ILE A 185 19.78 -6.81 -2.44
C ILE A 185 20.29 -6.65 -1.01
N LEU A 186 21.46 -7.23 -0.73
CA LEU A 186 22.05 -7.16 0.60
C LEU A 186 22.76 -5.83 0.84
N GLN A 187 22.84 -5.43 2.12
CA GLN A 187 23.68 -4.32 2.56
C GLN A 187 25.17 -4.63 2.34
N PRO A 188 26.03 -3.62 2.14
CA PRO A 188 27.47 -3.82 2.08
C PRO A 188 28.00 -4.56 3.32
N GLY A 189 28.81 -5.60 3.11
CA GLY A 189 29.37 -6.44 4.17
C GLY A 189 28.61 -7.73 4.46
N TYR A 190 27.46 -7.93 3.85
CA TYR A 190 26.72 -9.20 3.91
C TYR A 190 26.89 -10.00 2.61
N GLU A 191 27.02 -11.31 2.76
CA GLU A 191 27.07 -12.26 1.64
C GLU A 191 25.90 -13.22 1.72
N GLY A 192 25.39 -13.64 0.54
CA GLY A 192 24.28 -14.59 0.46
C GLY A 192 24.68 -15.98 0.94
N SER A 193 23.91 -16.55 1.87
CA SER A 193 24.07 -17.92 2.34
C SER A 193 22.71 -18.54 2.66
N GLU A 194 22.65 -19.87 2.80
CA GLU A 194 21.43 -20.56 3.21
C GLU A 194 21.05 -20.24 4.67
N GLU A 195 22.03 -19.92 5.51
CA GLU A 195 21.81 -19.46 6.88
C GLU A 195 21.14 -18.10 6.90
N LEU A 196 21.65 -17.12 6.17
CA LEU A 196 21.09 -15.77 6.06
C LEU A 196 19.68 -15.81 5.43
N LYS A 197 19.46 -16.66 4.44
CA LYS A 197 18.13 -16.87 3.84
C LYS A 197 17.12 -17.35 4.89
N LYS A 198 17.48 -18.32 5.72
CA LYS A 198 16.63 -18.81 6.81
C LYS A 198 16.39 -17.75 7.86
N GLU A 199 17.39 -16.96 8.18
CA GLU A 199 17.29 -15.86 9.14
C GLU A 199 16.27 -14.83 8.67
N ILE A 200 16.36 -14.37 7.42
CA ILE A 200 15.39 -13.44 6.81
C ILE A 200 13.99 -14.05 6.79
N GLN A 201 13.85 -15.32 6.39
CA GLN A 201 12.55 -16.01 6.40
C GLN A 201 11.93 -16.06 7.80
N ASN A 202 12.73 -16.34 8.83
CA ASN A 202 12.27 -16.39 10.21
C ASN A 202 11.93 -14.97 10.74
N HIS A 203 12.68 -13.96 10.30
CA HIS A 203 12.40 -12.57 10.63
C HIS A 203 11.03 -12.16 10.08
N VAL A 204 10.78 -12.41 8.79
CA VAL A 204 9.49 -12.12 8.15
C VAL A 204 8.35 -12.80 8.90
N LYS A 205 8.43 -14.12 9.18
CA LYS A 205 7.41 -14.85 9.94
C LYS A 205 7.14 -14.31 11.35
N ARG A 206 8.11 -13.63 11.94
CA ARG A 206 7.96 -13.03 13.28
C ARG A 206 7.33 -11.65 13.23
N VAL A 207 7.54 -10.91 12.13
CA VAL A 207 7.10 -9.52 11.96
C VAL A 207 5.72 -9.45 11.31
N THR A 208 5.45 -10.34 10.33
CA THR A 208 4.13 -10.53 9.74
C THR A 208 3.38 -11.64 10.50
N ALA A 209 2.07 -11.70 10.34
CA ALA A 209 1.30 -12.84 10.86
C ALA A 209 1.80 -14.16 10.25
N PRO A 210 1.84 -15.26 11.03
CA PRO A 210 2.33 -16.56 10.57
C PRO A 210 1.45 -17.20 9.50
#